data_12bf8850df0f968166504e74d91d8eeb
#
_entry.id   12bf8850df0f968166504e74d91d8eeb
#
_cell.length_a   1.000
_cell.length_b   1.000
_cell.length_c   1.000
_cell.angle_alpha   90.00
_cell.angle_beta   90.00
_cell.angle_gamma   90.00
#
_symmetry.space_group_name_H-M   'P 1'
#
loop_
_entity.id
_entity.type
_entity.pdbx_description
1 polymer ?
#
loop_
_entity_poly.entity_id
_entity_poly.type
_entity_poly.pdbx_seq_one_letter_code
_entity_poly.pdbx_strand_id
1 'polypeptide(L)'
;VFTSFFYTTSEYYTLLKDTFLIHYILNSSIILIAVLFLTFLFGVLSAYFVSFYNFPGVNFFKWALILSFAVPAYIYAYSLTAFFENFGTLFAIITWLFGEGNYNKFIPKFDGMIGAILSMSFSLFGYVYVLTRASFYHQSNNLIEVSKNLGFSAKESFFKIILPSARPAIVAGLSLVAMECLSDFGTVSFFSVSTLTTGIYNSWLSFDDLNTANQLSFFLLLIILALFFIENYSRGGAKYHQSSQGF
;
A
#
# COMPACT_ATOMS: atom_id res chain seq x y z
N VAL A 1 -6.56 9.36 24.37
CA VAL A 1 -6.09 10.17 23.24
C VAL A 1 -6.72 11.56 23.27
N PHE A 2 -8.05 11.74 23.23
CA PHE A 2 -8.69 13.08 23.22
C PHE A 2 -8.41 13.88 24.50
N THR A 3 -8.38 13.23 25.64
CA THR A 3 -8.14 13.87 26.94
C THR A 3 -6.69 14.31 27.12
N SER A 4 -5.73 13.71 26.43
CA SER A 4 -4.30 14.05 26.58
C SER A 4 -3.93 15.46 26.12
N PHE A 5 -4.76 16.09 25.28
CA PHE A 5 -4.58 17.51 24.88
C PHE A 5 -4.91 18.49 26.03
N PHE A 6 -5.68 18.07 27.02
CA PHE A 6 -6.07 18.89 28.17
C PHE A 6 -5.12 18.73 29.37
N TYR A 7 -4.17 17.79 29.31
CA TYR A 7 -3.12 17.67 30.30
C TYR A 7 -1.91 18.55 29.93
N THR A 8 -1.12 18.91 30.93
CA THR A 8 0.10 19.70 30.73
C THR A 8 1.00 19.07 29.67
N THR A 9 1.38 19.84 28.69
CA THR A 9 2.35 19.45 27.66
C THR A 9 3.69 19.13 28.33
N SER A 10 4.27 17.95 28.04
CA SER A 10 5.61 17.61 28.52
C SER A 10 6.66 18.48 27.81
N GLU A 11 7.80 18.72 28.47
CA GLU A 11 8.93 19.40 27.83
C GLU A 11 9.37 18.65 26.57
N TYR A 12 9.31 17.32 26.59
CA TYR A 12 9.62 16.48 25.45
C TYR A 12 8.68 16.72 24.25
N TYR A 13 7.37 16.90 24.50
CA TYR A 13 6.43 17.24 23.41
C TYR A 13 6.73 18.59 22.78
N THR A 14 7.10 19.61 23.56
CA THR A 14 7.45 20.93 23.01
C THR A 14 8.68 20.86 22.13
N LEU A 15 9.73 20.17 22.56
CA LEU A 15 10.93 19.93 21.76
C LEU A 15 10.62 19.13 20.48
N LEU A 16 9.81 18.07 20.60
CA LEU A 16 9.45 17.21 19.47
C LEU A 16 8.59 17.97 18.46
N LYS A 17 7.65 18.78 18.92
CA LYS A 17 6.78 19.60 18.06
C LYS A 17 7.59 20.55 17.18
N ASP A 18 8.60 21.21 17.75
CA ASP A 18 9.38 22.23 17.04
C ASP A 18 10.45 21.61 16.12
N THR A 19 10.85 20.36 16.37
CA THR A 19 11.96 19.74 15.63
C THR A 19 11.52 18.60 14.70
N PHE A 20 10.71 17.66 15.17
CA PHE A 20 10.48 16.39 14.47
C PHE A 20 9.05 16.18 13.99
N LEU A 21 8.03 16.83 14.55
CA LEU A 21 6.63 16.56 14.25
C LEU A 21 6.31 16.69 12.76
N ILE A 22 6.80 17.76 12.14
CA ILE A 22 6.58 18.00 10.71
C ILE A 22 7.20 16.89 9.86
N HIS A 23 8.38 16.39 10.24
CA HIS A 23 9.05 15.29 9.53
C HIS A 23 8.27 13.98 9.68
N TYR A 24 7.74 13.70 10.86
CA TYR A 24 6.89 12.52 11.08
C TYR A 24 5.63 12.54 10.21
N ILE A 25 4.95 13.70 10.14
CA ILE A 25 3.76 13.88 9.30
C ILE A 25 4.10 13.78 7.82
N LEU A 26 5.14 14.45 7.38
CA LEU A 26 5.57 14.45 5.97
C LEU A 26 5.99 13.04 5.53
N ASN A 27 6.84 12.37 6.29
CA ASN A 27 7.29 11.02 5.94
C ASN A 27 6.12 10.03 5.91
N SER A 28 5.24 10.07 6.92
CA SER A 28 4.03 9.22 6.92
C SER A 28 3.14 9.49 5.70
N SER A 29 2.97 10.76 5.32
CA SER A 29 2.16 11.14 4.17
C SER A 29 2.81 10.73 2.84
N ILE A 30 4.12 10.90 2.69
CA ILE A 30 4.86 10.50 1.48
C ILE A 30 4.79 8.99 1.29
N ILE A 31 5.07 8.22 2.36
CA ILE A 31 4.98 6.74 2.30
C ILE A 31 3.56 6.33 1.93
N LEU A 32 2.55 6.88 2.60
CA LEU A 32 1.16 6.57 2.34
C LEU A 32 0.78 6.81 0.87
N ILE A 33 1.06 8.00 0.34
CA ILE A 33 0.71 8.35 -1.05
C ILE A 33 1.46 7.43 -2.04
N ALA A 34 2.75 7.20 -1.82
CA ALA A 34 3.55 6.35 -2.70
C ALA A 34 3.09 4.89 -2.67
N VAL A 35 2.80 4.34 -1.48
CA VAL A 35 2.30 2.97 -1.33
C VAL A 35 0.91 2.83 -1.96
N LEU A 36 0.00 3.79 -1.74
CA LEU A 36 -1.32 3.79 -2.38
C LEU A 36 -1.21 3.81 -3.91
N PHE A 37 -0.32 4.63 -4.46
CA PHE A 37 -0.10 4.69 -5.90
C PHE A 37 0.44 3.37 -6.47
N LEU A 38 1.47 2.79 -5.85
CA LEU A 38 2.07 1.55 -6.32
C LEU A 38 1.13 0.35 -6.15
N THR A 39 0.42 0.25 -5.03
CA THR A 39 -0.55 -0.83 -4.81
C THR A 39 -1.76 -0.71 -5.73
N PHE A 40 -2.21 0.50 -6.06
CA PHE A 40 -3.20 0.73 -7.11
C PHE A 40 -2.68 0.19 -8.45
N LEU A 41 -1.49 0.59 -8.85
CA LEU A 41 -0.90 0.19 -10.13
C LEU A 41 -0.75 -1.34 -10.22
N PHE A 42 -0.07 -1.95 -9.25
CA PHE A 42 0.17 -3.39 -9.23
C PHE A 42 -1.12 -4.19 -9.06
N GLY A 43 -2.00 -3.79 -8.15
CA GLY A 43 -3.24 -4.50 -7.86
C GLY A 43 -4.24 -4.46 -9.01
N VAL A 44 -4.48 -3.28 -9.58
CA VAL A 44 -5.44 -3.12 -10.69
C VAL A 44 -4.93 -3.77 -11.97
N LEU A 45 -3.65 -3.57 -12.33
CA LEU A 45 -3.08 -4.18 -13.53
C LEU A 45 -3.06 -5.71 -13.42
N SER A 46 -2.63 -6.24 -12.30
CA SER A 46 -2.63 -7.70 -12.06
C SER A 46 -4.05 -8.26 -12.14
N ALA A 47 -5.03 -7.59 -11.50
CA ALA A 47 -6.43 -7.99 -11.57
C ALA A 47 -6.96 -7.96 -13.01
N TYR A 48 -6.60 -6.95 -13.78
CA TYR A 48 -7.00 -6.82 -15.18
C TYR A 48 -6.44 -7.96 -16.04
N PHE A 49 -5.12 -8.18 -15.98
CA PHE A 49 -4.51 -9.25 -16.79
C PHE A 49 -5.05 -10.63 -16.46
N VAL A 50 -5.21 -10.95 -15.18
CA VAL A 50 -5.70 -12.26 -14.73
C VAL A 50 -7.19 -12.47 -15.02
N SER A 51 -7.98 -11.40 -15.12
CA SER A 51 -9.43 -11.48 -15.37
C SER A 51 -9.78 -11.53 -16.85
N PHE A 52 -9.01 -10.84 -17.71
CA PHE A 52 -9.38 -10.63 -19.11
C PHE A 52 -8.47 -11.32 -20.13
N TYR A 53 -7.30 -11.82 -19.72
CA TYR A 53 -6.37 -12.50 -20.60
C TYR A 53 -6.15 -13.94 -20.22
N ASN A 54 -6.12 -14.82 -21.22
CA ASN A 54 -5.74 -16.21 -21.05
C ASN A 54 -4.28 -16.36 -21.47
N PHE A 55 -3.42 -16.69 -20.50
CA PHE A 55 -2.00 -16.95 -20.70
C PHE A 55 -1.58 -18.20 -19.91
N PRO A 56 -0.48 -18.88 -20.31
CA PRO A 56 0.02 -20.05 -19.57
C PRO A 56 0.27 -19.67 -18.10
N GLY A 57 -0.29 -20.45 -17.17
CA GLY A 57 -0.14 -20.19 -15.73
C GLY A 57 -1.14 -19.23 -15.11
N VAL A 58 -2.12 -18.70 -15.85
CA VAL A 58 -3.13 -17.76 -15.30
C VAL A 58 -3.80 -18.32 -14.05
N ASN A 59 -4.12 -19.60 -13.99
CA ASN A 59 -4.74 -20.22 -12.83
C ASN A 59 -3.83 -20.26 -11.60
N PHE A 60 -2.53 -20.40 -11.81
CA PHE A 60 -1.54 -20.27 -10.72
C PHE A 60 -1.48 -18.80 -10.22
N PHE A 61 -1.34 -17.83 -11.13
CA PHE A 61 -1.26 -16.41 -10.77
C PHE A 61 -2.53 -15.91 -10.08
N LYS A 62 -3.70 -16.45 -10.39
CA LYS A 62 -4.96 -16.14 -9.69
C LYS A 62 -4.85 -16.30 -8.17
N TRP A 63 -4.11 -17.30 -7.72
CA TRP A 63 -3.93 -17.60 -6.30
C TRP A 63 -2.61 -17.04 -5.75
N ALA A 64 -1.53 -17.11 -6.52
CA ALA A 64 -0.22 -16.66 -6.09
C ALA A 64 -0.20 -15.17 -5.74
N LEU A 65 -0.92 -14.33 -6.48
CA LEU A 65 -1.00 -12.90 -6.20
C LEU A 65 -1.78 -12.56 -4.92
N ILE A 66 -2.66 -13.46 -4.46
CA ILE A 66 -3.33 -13.31 -3.18
C ILE A 66 -2.36 -13.51 -2.02
N LEU A 67 -1.36 -14.37 -2.19
CA LEU A 67 -0.40 -14.68 -1.12
C LEU A 67 0.49 -13.48 -0.76
N SER A 68 0.52 -12.42 -1.58
CA SER A 68 1.32 -11.23 -1.28
C SER A 68 1.00 -10.64 0.10
N PHE A 69 -0.27 -10.49 0.45
CA PHE A 69 -0.66 -9.92 1.75
C PHE A 69 -0.64 -10.93 2.91
N ALA A 70 -0.43 -12.23 2.63
CA ALA A 70 -0.22 -13.22 3.69
C ALA A 70 1.16 -13.08 4.34
N VAL A 71 2.10 -12.41 3.68
CA VAL A 71 3.45 -12.15 4.19
C VAL A 71 3.50 -10.71 4.73
N PRO A 72 3.75 -10.51 6.03
CA PRO A 72 3.87 -9.18 6.62
C PRO A 72 4.94 -8.32 5.93
N ALA A 73 4.69 -7.00 5.84
CA ALA A 73 5.56 -6.08 5.12
C ALA A 73 7.01 -6.05 5.64
N TYR A 74 7.23 -6.23 6.94
CA TYR A 74 8.58 -6.27 7.51
C TYR A 74 9.38 -7.52 7.07
N ILE A 75 8.72 -8.64 6.74
CA ILE A 75 9.39 -9.82 6.17
C ILE A 75 9.83 -9.53 4.74
N TYR A 76 9.01 -8.82 3.96
CA TYR A 76 9.44 -8.30 2.65
C TYR A 76 10.63 -7.37 2.80
N ALA A 77 10.62 -6.46 3.78
CA ALA A 77 11.72 -5.55 4.05
C ALA A 77 13.03 -6.31 4.28
N TYR A 78 13.03 -7.26 5.19
CA TYR A 78 14.20 -8.10 5.47
C TYR A 78 14.67 -8.91 4.25
N SER A 79 13.73 -9.59 3.59
CA SER A 79 14.05 -10.48 2.47
C SER A 79 14.59 -9.71 1.25
N LEU A 80 13.99 -8.56 0.93
CA LEU A 80 14.42 -7.73 -0.19
C LEU A 80 15.77 -7.06 0.11
N THR A 81 15.99 -6.58 1.34
CA THR A 81 17.28 -6.04 1.74
C THR A 81 18.37 -7.10 1.61
N ALA A 82 18.14 -8.31 2.15
CA ALA A 82 19.11 -9.41 2.04
C ALA A 82 19.35 -9.86 0.57
N PHE A 83 18.33 -9.76 -0.29
CA PHE A 83 18.47 -10.08 -1.71
C PHE A 83 19.33 -9.06 -2.46
N PHE A 84 19.13 -7.75 -2.19
CA PHE A 84 19.81 -6.65 -2.87
C PHE A 84 21.06 -6.14 -2.14
N GLU A 85 21.41 -6.72 -0.99
CA GLU A 85 22.60 -6.32 -0.25
C GLU A 85 23.89 -6.56 -1.05
N ASN A 86 24.91 -5.77 -0.75
CA ASN A 86 26.27 -6.01 -1.27
C ASN A 86 26.72 -7.40 -0.84
N PHE A 87 27.13 -8.23 -1.79
CA PHE A 87 27.42 -9.64 -1.60
C PHE A 87 26.22 -10.52 -1.20
N GLY A 88 24.98 -10.00 -1.37
CA GLY A 88 23.75 -10.74 -1.15
C GLY A 88 23.41 -11.73 -2.28
N THR A 89 22.17 -12.24 -2.24
CA THR A 89 21.74 -13.30 -3.17
C THR A 89 21.81 -12.86 -4.63
N LEU A 90 21.43 -11.62 -4.95
CA LEU A 90 21.51 -11.10 -6.32
C LEU A 90 22.95 -11.02 -6.80
N PHE A 91 23.87 -10.55 -5.95
CA PHE A 91 25.30 -10.53 -6.26
C PHE A 91 25.84 -11.94 -6.55
N ALA A 92 25.48 -12.92 -5.74
CA ALA A 92 25.88 -14.32 -5.93
C ALA A 92 25.36 -14.89 -7.27
N ILE A 93 24.12 -14.61 -7.64
CA ILE A 93 23.54 -15.02 -8.93
C ILE A 93 24.28 -14.39 -10.10
N ILE A 94 24.54 -13.08 -10.05
CA ILE A 94 25.25 -12.36 -11.11
C ILE A 94 26.68 -12.91 -11.27
N THR A 95 27.38 -13.13 -10.17
CA THR A 95 28.74 -13.68 -10.18
C THR A 95 28.73 -15.10 -10.74
N TRP A 96 27.74 -15.92 -10.42
CA TRP A 96 27.63 -17.27 -10.99
C TRP A 96 27.35 -17.25 -12.50
N LEU A 97 26.57 -16.29 -13.01
CA LEU A 97 26.22 -16.19 -14.44
C LEU A 97 27.34 -15.55 -15.30
N PHE A 98 28.02 -14.53 -14.77
CA PHE A 98 28.96 -13.69 -15.53
C PHE A 98 30.42 -13.76 -15.08
N GLY A 99 30.70 -14.59 -14.05
CA GLY A 99 32.04 -14.71 -13.47
C GLY A 99 32.33 -13.66 -12.39
N GLU A 100 33.52 -13.68 -11.84
CA GLU A 100 33.95 -12.72 -10.81
C GLU A 100 34.08 -11.31 -11.38
N GLY A 101 33.46 -10.33 -10.69
CA GLY A 101 33.48 -8.93 -11.09
C GLY A 101 32.93 -7.99 -10.02
N ASN A 102 33.17 -6.70 -10.20
CA ASN A 102 32.64 -5.68 -9.29
C ASN A 102 31.22 -5.23 -9.70
N TYR A 103 30.24 -6.05 -9.38
CA TYR A 103 28.81 -5.82 -9.73
C TYR A 103 28.06 -4.94 -8.73
N ASN A 104 28.64 -4.62 -7.57
CA ASN A 104 27.99 -3.82 -6.53
C ASN A 104 27.51 -2.44 -7.00
N LYS A 105 28.13 -1.89 -8.05
CA LYS A 105 27.70 -0.62 -8.67
C LYS A 105 26.39 -0.71 -9.43
N PHE A 106 26.00 -1.90 -9.86
CA PHE A 106 24.78 -2.16 -10.64
C PHE A 106 23.61 -2.63 -9.79
N ILE A 107 23.87 -3.03 -8.54
CA ILE A 107 22.84 -3.48 -7.61
C ILE A 107 22.17 -2.24 -7.00
N PRO A 108 20.87 -2.07 -7.19
CA PRO A 108 20.15 -0.94 -6.61
C PRO A 108 20.15 -1.05 -5.07
N LYS A 109 20.37 0.07 -4.40
CA LYS A 109 20.28 0.13 -2.94
C LYS A 109 18.81 0.06 -2.53
N PHE A 110 18.52 -0.89 -1.66
CA PHE A 110 17.19 -1.13 -1.11
C PHE A 110 17.18 -0.71 0.36
N ASP A 111 17.16 0.61 0.60
CA ASP A 111 17.33 1.19 1.92
C ASP A 111 16.38 2.39 2.14
N GLY A 112 16.29 2.85 3.36
CA GLY A 112 15.57 4.05 3.76
C GLY A 112 14.10 4.08 3.32
N MET A 113 13.63 5.25 2.93
CA MET A 113 12.23 5.46 2.53
C MET A 113 11.82 4.65 1.29
N ILE A 114 12.72 4.47 0.32
CA ILE A 114 12.44 3.70 -0.89
C ILE A 114 12.24 2.22 -0.53
N GLY A 115 13.09 1.68 0.32
CA GLY A 115 12.97 0.32 0.82
C GLY A 115 11.63 0.09 1.54
N ALA A 116 11.22 1.01 2.41
CA ALA A 116 9.95 0.95 3.12
C ALA A 116 8.76 0.97 2.15
N ILE A 117 8.73 1.91 1.21
CA ILE A 117 7.66 2.04 0.20
C ILE A 117 7.53 0.78 -0.64
N LEU A 118 8.62 0.24 -1.15
CA LEU A 118 8.58 -0.95 -2.00
C LEU A 118 8.17 -2.20 -1.22
N SER A 119 8.70 -2.41 -0.02
CA SER A 119 8.33 -3.55 0.83
C SER A 119 6.84 -3.55 1.18
N MET A 120 6.31 -2.41 1.61
CA MET A 120 4.87 -2.24 1.88
C MET A 120 4.04 -2.43 0.61
N SER A 121 4.48 -1.89 -0.52
CA SER A 121 3.74 -2.01 -1.77
C SER A 121 3.66 -3.46 -2.25
N PHE A 122 4.74 -4.23 -2.16
CA PHE A 122 4.74 -5.65 -2.52
C PHE A 122 3.95 -6.53 -1.54
N SER A 123 3.85 -6.16 -0.28
CA SER A 123 2.99 -6.84 0.67
C SER A 123 1.51 -6.52 0.44
N LEU A 124 1.17 -5.23 0.32
CA LEU A 124 -0.20 -4.75 0.44
C LEU A 124 -0.99 -4.70 -0.88
N PHE A 125 -0.35 -4.81 -2.07
CA PHE A 125 -1.09 -4.73 -3.34
C PHE A 125 -2.15 -5.84 -3.48
N GLY A 126 -2.00 -6.95 -2.78
CA GLY A 126 -2.95 -8.04 -2.76
C GLY A 126 -4.36 -7.64 -2.32
N TYR A 127 -4.50 -6.66 -1.41
CA TYR A 127 -5.81 -6.12 -1.02
C TYR A 127 -6.54 -5.50 -2.20
N VAL A 128 -5.84 -4.65 -2.96
CA VAL A 128 -6.40 -4.01 -4.16
C VAL A 128 -6.68 -5.07 -5.24
N TYR A 129 -5.76 -6.02 -5.43
CA TYR A 129 -5.91 -7.11 -6.40
C TYR A 129 -7.17 -7.92 -6.16
N VAL A 130 -7.38 -8.41 -4.93
CA VAL A 130 -8.51 -9.31 -4.61
C VAL A 130 -9.85 -8.62 -4.85
N LEU A 131 -10.01 -7.41 -4.32
CA LEU A 131 -11.27 -6.68 -4.42
C LEU A 131 -11.57 -6.23 -5.86
N THR A 132 -10.54 -5.77 -6.57
CA THR A 132 -10.67 -5.36 -7.97
C THR A 132 -10.99 -6.57 -8.86
N ARG A 133 -10.30 -7.69 -8.65
CA ARG A 133 -10.56 -8.93 -9.39
C ARG A 133 -11.97 -9.46 -9.15
N ALA A 134 -12.45 -9.43 -7.91
CA ALA A 134 -13.83 -9.83 -7.60
C ALA A 134 -14.84 -8.95 -8.35
N SER A 135 -14.61 -7.64 -8.40
CA SER A 135 -15.43 -6.70 -9.17
C SER A 135 -15.40 -7.01 -10.67
N PHE A 136 -14.22 -7.26 -11.23
CA PHE A 136 -14.08 -7.60 -12.66
C PHE A 136 -14.76 -8.94 -12.99
N TYR A 137 -14.69 -9.93 -12.12
CA TYR A 137 -15.31 -11.24 -12.35
C TYR A 137 -16.84 -11.13 -12.47
N HIS A 138 -17.48 -10.33 -11.62
CA HIS A 138 -18.93 -10.14 -11.67
C HIS A 138 -19.41 -9.32 -12.87
N GLN A 139 -18.54 -8.56 -13.48
CA GLN A 139 -18.90 -7.62 -14.55
C GLN A 139 -18.39 -8.04 -15.94
N SER A 140 -17.47 -9.02 -16.02
CA SER A 140 -16.60 -9.23 -17.17
C SER A 140 -17.30 -9.57 -18.49
N ASN A 141 -18.34 -10.38 -18.48
CA ASN A 141 -18.92 -10.84 -19.74
C ASN A 141 -19.79 -9.78 -20.43
N ASN A 142 -20.67 -9.13 -19.68
CA ASN A 142 -21.60 -8.17 -20.24
C ASN A 142 -20.93 -6.85 -20.67
N LEU A 143 -19.94 -6.38 -19.88
CA LEU A 143 -19.30 -5.09 -20.17
C LEU A 143 -18.36 -5.14 -21.37
N ILE A 144 -17.68 -6.27 -21.59
CA ILE A 144 -16.83 -6.45 -22.78
C ILE A 144 -17.69 -6.52 -24.06
N GLU A 145 -18.80 -7.24 -24.02
CA GLU A 145 -19.71 -7.31 -25.16
C GLU A 145 -20.31 -5.95 -25.50
N VAL A 146 -20.77 -5.21 -24.49
CA VAL A 146 -21.26 -3.84 -24.65
C VAL A 146 -20.18 -2.93 -25.24
N SER A 147 -18.95 -3.03 -24.75
CA SER A 147 -17.85 -2.20 -25.24
C SER A 147 -17.49 -2.50 -26.70
N LYS A 148 -17.51 -3.77 -27.11
CA LYS A 148 -17.29 -4.19 -28.49
C LYS A 148 -18.42 -3.70 -29.41
N ASN A 149 -19.67 -3.81 -28.97
CA ASN A 149 -20.85 -3.33 -29.72
C ASN A 149 -20.82 -1.81 -29.91
N LEU A 150 -20.20 -1.06 -28.98
CA LEU A 150 -19.96 0.38 -29.09
C LEU A 150 -18.73 0.74 -29.95
N GLY A 151 -18.01 -0.26 -30.46
CA GLY A 151 -16.83 -0.05 -31.29
C GLY A 151 -15.57 0.39 -30.54
N PHE A 152 -15.53 0.23 -29.20
CA PHE A 152 -14.37 0.64 -28.40
C PHE A 152 -13.20 -0.33 -28.57
N SER A 153 -12.00 0.22 -28.68
CA SER A 153 -10.75 -0.53 -28.58
C SER A 153 -10.56 -1.09 -27.15
N ALA A 154 -9.70 -2.08 -26.99
CA ALA A 154 -9.42 -2.68 -25.67
C ALA A 154 -8.97 -1.64 -24.62
N LYS A 155 -8.16 -0.66 -25.04
CA LYS A 155 -7.70 0.44 -24.19
C LYS A 155 -8.85 1.37 -23.79
N GLU A 156 -9.71 1.73 -24.73
CA GLU A 156 -10.88 2.56 -24.45
C GLU A 156 -11.88 1.84 -23.54
N SER A 157 -12.12 0.55 -23.76
CA SER A 157 -12.96 -0.28 -22.92
C SER A 157 -12.44 -0.31 -21.46
N PHE A 158 -11.14 -0.45 -21.30
CA PHE A 158 -10.53 -0.45 -19.97
C PHE A 158 -10.75 0.89 -19.25
N PHE A 159 -10.38 2.01 -19.86
CA PHE A 159 -10.43 3.31 -19.17
C PHE A 159 -11.84 3.90 -19.09
N LYS A 160 -12.71 3.66 -20.07
CA LYS A 160 -14.05 4.27 -20.11
C LYS A 160 -15.14 3.44 -19.44
N ILE A 161 -14.97 2.11 -19.36
CA ILE A 161 -16.02 1.22 -18.87
C ILE A 161 -15.55 0.38 -17.67
N ILE A 162 -14.49 -0.43 -17.86
CA ILE A 162 -14.08 -1.45 -16.87
C ILE A 162 -13.54 -0.79 -15.60
N LEU A 163 -12.60 0.12 -15.71
CA LEU A 163 -11.98 0.78 -14.57
C LEU A 163 -12.97 1.66 -13.78
N PRO A 164 -13.82 2.49 -14.41
CA PRO A 164 -14.85 3.25 -13.70
C PRO A 164 -15.87 2.37 -12.97
N SER A 165 -16.27 1.23 -13.53
CA SER A 165 -17.23 0.31 -12.91
C SER A 165 -16.64 -0.40 -11.68
N ALA A 166 -15.33 -0.60 -11.62
CA ALA A 166 -14.64 -1.19 -10.48
C ALA A 166 -14.22 -0.18 -9.40
N ARG A 167 -14.47 1.12 -9.60
CA ARG A 167 -14.08 2.17 -8.64
C ARG A 167 -14.36 1.85 -7.18
N PRO A 168 -15.56 1.39 -6.79
CA PRO A 168 -15.84 1.13 -5.37
C PRO A 168 -14.98 0.04 -4.78
N ALA A 169 -14.70 -1.02 -5.54
CA ALA A 169 -13.84 -2.11 -5.11
C ALA A 169 -12.39 -1.66 -4.98
N ILE A 170 -11.92 -0.83 -5.92
CA ILE A 170 -10.58 -0.26 -5.88
C ILE A 170 -10.41 0.66 -4.67
N VAL A 171 -11.37 1.56 -4.43
CA VAL A 171 -11.35 2.47 -3.28
C VAL A 171 -11.35 1.69 -1.97
N ALA A 172 -12.19 0.65 -1.84
CA ALA A 172 -12.19 -0.22 -0.67
C ALA A 172 -10.84 -0.90 -0.45
N GLY A 173 -10.21 -1.42 -1.52
CA GLY A 173 -8.87 -2.00 -1.44
C GLY A 173 -7.80 -1.00 -0.99
N LEU A 174 -7.83 0.20 -1.56
CA LEU A 174 -6.89 1.27 -1.18
C LEU A 174 -7.10 1.75 0.27
N SER A 175 -8.33 1.76 0.76
CA SER A 175 -8.61 2.11 2.16
C SER A 175 -8.01 1.09 3.13
N LEU A 176 -8.09 -0.21 2.81
CA LEU A 176 -7.42 -1.25 3.60
C LEU A 176 -5.90 -1.07 3.56
N VAL A 177 -5.32 -0.82 2.39
CA VAL A 177 -3.90 -0.52 2.25
C VAL A 177 -3.50 0.71 3.09
N ALA A 178 -4.32 1.76 3.09
CA ALA A 178 -4.04 2.97 3.86
C ALA A 178 -4.03 2.69 5.37
N MET A 179 -4.98 1.91 5.87
CA MET A 179 -5.03 1.53 7.29
C MET A 179 -3.81 0.71 7.70
N GLU A 180 -3.45 -0.30 6.91
CA GLU A 180 -2.26 -1.13 7.16
C GLU A 180 -0.96 -0.33 7.08
N CYS A 181 -0.82 0.53 6.07
CA CYS A 181 0.36 1.37 5.88
C CYS A 181 0.55 2.36 7.04
N LEU A 182 -0.53 3.00 7.53
CA LEU A 182 -0.47 3.96 8.63
C LEU A 182 -0.27 3.31 9.99
N SER A 183 -0.60 2.04 10.16
CA SER A 183 -0.39 1.28 11.39
C SER A 183 0.93 0.51 11.43
N ASP A 184 1.64 0.44 10.30
CA ASP A 184 2.93 -0.27 10.25
C ASP A 184 4.00 0.46 11.07
N PHE A 185 4.61 -0.29 11.99
CA PHE A 185 5.79 0.11 12.73
C PHE A 185 7.02 -0.69 12.28
N GLY A 186 6.83 -1.99 11.99
CA GLY A 186 7.92 -2.91 11.77
C GLY A 186 8.78 -2.55 10.55
N THR A 187 8.14 -2.26 9.42
CA THR A 187 8.83 -1.93 8.16
C THR A 187 9.52 -0.58 8.25
N VAL A 188 8.84 0.45 8.75
CA VAL A 188 9.43 1.79 8.85
C VAL A 188 10.55 1.85 9.86
N SER A 189 10.44 1.11 10.96
CA SER A 189 11.50 0.98 11.97
C SER A 189 12.71 0.25 11.42
N PHE A 190 12.52 -0.84 10.66
CA PHE A 190 13.59 -1.60 10.01
C PHE A 190 14.43 -0.70 9.08
N PHE A 191 13.80 0.15 8.30
CA PHE A 191 14.48 1.09 7.41
C PHE A 191 14.88 2.41 8.07
N SER A 192 14.71 2.54 9.39
CA SER A 192 15.04 3.76 10.17
C SER A 192 14.31 5.01 9.64
N VAL A 193 13.08 4.85 9.14
CA VAL A 193 12.28 5.97 8.65
C VAL A 193 11.44 6.53 9.79
N SER A 194 11.63 7.80 10.08
CA SER A 194 10.89 8.52 11.12
C SER A 194 9.48 8.86 10.66
N THR A 195 8.49 8.11 11.16
CA THR A 195 7.05 8.27 10.90
C THR A 195 6.29 8.57 12.18
N LEU A 196 5.00 8.88 12.10
CA LEU A 196 4.16 9.05 13.28
C LEU A 196 4.14 7.80 14.16
N THR A 197 4.10 6.61 13.57
CA THR A 197 4.13 5.34 14.32
C THR A 197 5.44 5.14 15.06
N THR A 198 6.59 5.42 14.43
CA THR A 198 7.90 5.37 15.11
C THR A 198 8.01 6.43 16.21
N GLY A 199 7.45 7.62 15.98
CA GLY A 199 7.39 8.68 16.99
C GLY A 199 6.55 8.29 18.20
N ILE A 200 5.39 7.69 18.00
CA ILE A 200 4.52 7.17 19.07
C ILE A 200 5.25 6.10 19.90
N TYR A 201 5.86 5.14 19.21
CA TYR A 201 6.56 4.03 19.86
C TYR A 201 7.76 4.49 20.67
N ASN A 202 8.58 5.39 20.10
CA ASN A 202 9.75 5.94 20.80
C ASN A 202 9.33 6.79 22.01
N SER A 203 8.31 7.63 21.88
CA SER A 203 7.80 8.44 23.00
C SER A 203 7.33 7.55 24.15
N TRP A 204 6.61 6.47 23.83
CA TRP A 204 6.10 5.57 24.85
C TRP A 204 7.18 4.70 25.49
N LEU A 205 7.97 3.97 24.69
CA LEU A 205 8.88 2.94 25.21
C LEU A 205 10.30 3.44 25.50
N SER A 206 10.79 4.41 24.71
CA SER A 206 12.17 4.90 24.89
C SER A 206 12.26 6.07 25.86
N PHE A 207 11.22 6.92 25.92
CA PHE A 207 11.20 8.14 26.74
C PHE A 207 10.20 8.05 27.91
N ASP A 208 9.43 6.94 28.03
CA ASP A 208 8.40 6.74 29.07
C ASP A 208 7.39 7.91 29.16
N ASP A 209 7.16 8.60 28.03
CA ASP A 209 6.24 9.73 27.92
C ASP A 209 4.96 9.33 27.18
N LEU A 210 4.02 8.76 27.93
CA LEU A 210 2.71 8.34 27.43
C LEU A 210 1.87 9.54 26.95
N ASN A 211 2.06 10.73 27.52
CA ASN A 211 1.30 11.92 27.10
C ASN A 211 1.69 12.34 25.70
N THR A 212 2.98 12.43 25.39
CA THR A 212 3.47 12.71 24.05
C THR A 212 3.06 11.63 23.04
N ALA A 213 3.15 10.35 23.42
CA ALA A 213 2.69 9.25 22.57
C ALA A 213 1.19 9.40 22.21
N ASN A 214 0.34 9.74 23.19
CA ASN A 214 -1.08 9.99 22.98
C ASN A 214 -1.34 11.21 22.07
N GLN A 215 -0.56 12.27 22.19
CA GLN A 215 -0.67 13.46 21.33
C GLN A 215 -0.29 13.15 19.88
N LEU A 216 0.79 12.41 19.66
CA LEU A 216 1.17 11.93 18.33
C LEU A 216 0.11 10.98 17.72
N SER A 217 -0.45 10.11 18.55
CA SER A 217 -1.55 9.21 18.13
C SER A 217 -2.78 9.99 17.67
N PHE A 218 -3.02 11.17 18.22
CA PHE A 218 -4.11 12.04 17.78
C PHE A 218 -3.89 12.57 16.35
N PHE A 219 -2.67 12.95 15.98
CA PHE A 219 -2.37 13.35 14.59
C PHE A 219 -2.55 12.18 13.63
N LEU A 220 -2.12 10.98 14.02
CA LEU A 220 -2.34 9.77 13.21
C LEU A 220 -3.84 9.50 13.03
N LEU A 221 -4.62 9.61 14.12
CA LEU A 221 -6.07 9.48 14.07
C LEU A 221 -6.72 10.50 13.13
N LEU A 222 -6.26 11.77 13.14
CA LEU A 222 -6.78 12.79 12.22
C LEU A 222 -6.54 12.43 10.76
N ILE A 223 -5.37 11.89 10.43
CA ILE A 223 -5.06 11.43 9.05
C ILE A 223 -6.00 10.29 8.67
N ILE A 224 -6.20 9.31 9.55
CA ILE A 224 -7.10 8.17 9.30
C ILE A 224 -8.55 8.65 9.11
N LEU A 225 -9.02 9.58 9.96
CA LEU A 225 -10.36 10.15 9.83
C LEU A 225 -10.52 10.94 8.52
N ALA A 226 -9.51 11.72 8.14
CA ALA A 226 -9.53 12.45 6.87
C ALA A 226 -9.66 11.48 5.69
N LEU A 227 -8.90 10.40 5.67
CA LEU A 227 -9.02 9.34 4.65
C LEU A 227 -10.39 8.68 4.65
N PHE A 228 -10.95 8.38 5.82
CA PHE A 228 -12.29 7.82 5.94
C PHE A 228 -13.37 8.75 5.37
N PHE A 229 -13.29 10.05 5.66
CA PHE A 229 -14.23 11.02 5.10
C PHE A 229 -14.07 11.17 3.59
N ILE A 230 -12.84 11.18 3.06
CA ILE A 230 -12.55 11.21 1.62
C ILE A 230 -13.14 9.96 0.94
N GLU A 231 -12.95 8.78 1.53
CA GLU A 231 -13.52 7.53 1.03
C GLU A 231 -15.05 7.58 1.01
N ASN A 232 -15.68 7.97 2.12
CA ASN A 232 -17.13 8.04 2.23
C ASN A 232 -17.72 9.04 1.24
N TYR A 233 -17.08 10.19 1.05
CA TYR A 233 -17.48 11.17 0.05
C TYR A 233 -17.32 10.62 -1.38
N SER A 234 -16.26 9.91 -1.66
CA SER A 234 -16.00 9.28 -2.97
C SER A 234 -17.03 8.17 -3.29
N ARG A 235 -17.57 7.48 -2.28
CA ARG A 235 -18.66 6.50 -2.43
C ARG A 235 -20.03 7.16 -2.56
N GLY A 236 -20.18 8.42 -2.17
CA GLY A 236 -21.44 9.12 -2.07
C GLY A 236 -22.14 9.26 -3.41
N GLY A 237 -23.20 8.46 -3.61
CA GLY A 237 -24.15 8.55 -4.72
C GLY A 237 -24.22 7.37 -5.66
N ALA A 238 -23.25 6.48 -5.67
CA ALA A 238 -23.36 5.24 -6.43
C ALA A 238 -24.27 4.23 -5.71
N LYS A 239 -25.58 4.40 -5.84
CA LYS A 239 -26.55 3.36 -5.52
C LYS A 239 -26.37 2.24 -6.53
N TYR A 240 -25.55 1.25 -6.21
CA TYR A 240 -25.47 0.02 -6.97
C TYR A 240 -26.77 -0.75 -6.72
N HIS A 241 -27.74 -0.54 -7.59
CA HIS A 241 -28.83 -1.48 -7.74
C HIS A 241 -28.22 -2.76 -8.31
N GLN A 242 -27.91 -3.73 -7.46
CA GLN A 242 -27.96 -5.11 -7.88
C GLN A 242 -29.40 -5.35 -8.32
N SER A 243 -29.64 -5.32 -9.62
CA SER A 243 -30.80 -5.98 -10.17
C SER A 243 -30.61 -7.45 -9.86
N SER A 244 -31.24 -7.93 -8.79
CA SER A 244 -31.50 -9.35 -8.62
C SER A 244 -32.32 -9.73 -9.86
N GLN A 245 -31.66 -10.29 -10.88
CA GLN A 245 -32.35 -11.07 -11.87
C GLN A 245 -32.90 -12.26 -11.13
N GLY A 246 -34.14 -12.12 -10.68
CA GLY A 246 -34.99 -13.27 -10.39
C GLY A 246 -35.03 -14.16 -11.61
N PHE A 247 -35.01 -15.42 -11.35
CA PHE A 247 -35.18 -16.58 -12.25
C PHE A 247 -36.32 -16.40 -13.24
#